data_b6fa37ce04f429538176ace4fd0d69d7
#
_entry.id   b6fa37ce04f429538176ace4fd0d69d7
#
_cell.length_a   1.000
_cell.length_b   1.000
_cell.length_c   1.000
_cell.angle_alpha   90.00
_cell.angle_beta   90.00
_cell.angle_gamma   90.00
#
_symmetry.space_group_name_H-M   'P 1'
#
loop_
_entity.id
_entity.type
_entity.pdbx_description
1 polymer ?
#
loop_
_entity_poly.entity_id
_entity_poly.type
_entity_poly.pdbx_seq_one_letter_code
_entity_poly.pdbx_strand_id
1 'polypeptide(L)'
;MTDEQIKSRFDEAGDFVTRTLRCDGNTLYAYYIDGLTSGGDISEYVFRPISENLSGNLEEAYDAALHGAVYNSAVSVCEDVDEVVLKLVNGFCIVLFPGVGALAFEVKTGVKRGPSSPEVENTVKGPKDAFVETIRVNTSLIRRHLRTPDLRLYETKVGRRSLTNATVAWVEGITNPELVKRMKRRLDTIDIDGFLSPSAVEEYVTGSRATAFPLLQYTERPDRFCQGLLDGRVGLLVDGLPLAYLAPATLGYLLESPEDRGRDYVLASCIRILRYGALLTGLLLPAIYIAFVSFHQDWIPQQLLNIILLNKEMVPFSTAAEVLGLLIA
;
A
#
# COMPACT_ATOMS: atom_id res chain seq x y z
N MET A 1 26.06 5.47 19.91
CA MET A 1 25.07 5.63 18.82
C MET A 1 25.54 6.71 17.87
N THR A 2 25.52 6.47 16.54
CA THR A 2 26.00 7.43 15.53
C THR A 2 24.90 7.77 14.53
N ASP A 3 25.00 8.97 13.91
CA ASP A 3 24.10 9.46 12.86
C ASP A 3 23.99 8.45 11.69
N GLU A 4 25.13 7.88 11.26
CA GLU A 4 25.15 6.91 10.15
C GLU A 4 24.38 5.61 10.46
N GLN A 5 24.45 5.13 11.70
CA GLN A 5 23.73 3.93 12.12
C GLN A 5 22.21 4.12 12.06
N ILE A 6 21.70 5.31 12.40
CA ILE A 6 20.26 5.60 12.31
C ILE A 6 19.84 5.74 10.85
N LYS A 7 20.60 6.51 10.06
CA LYS A 7 20.29 6.75 8.65
C LYS A 7 20.27 5.47 7.81
N SER A 8 21.21 4.55 8.06
CA SER A 8 21.27 3.28 7.34
C SER A 8 20.05 2.38 7.53
N ARG A 9 19.31 2.54 8.63
CA ARG A 9 18.07 1.79 8.88
C ARG A 9 16.89 2.29 8.03
N PHE A 10 16.94 3.53 7.55
CA PHE A 10 15.90 4.18 6.75
C PHE A 10 16.37 4.51 5.33
N ASP A 11 17.32 3.76 4.81
CA ASP A 11 17.77 3.91 3.43
C ASP A 11 16.57 3.73 2.45
N GLU A 12 16.54 4.55 1.39
CA GLU A 12 15.42 4.61 0.43
C GLU A 12 14.02 4.90 1.04
N ALA A 13 13.93 5.42 2.27
CA ALA A 13 12.67 5.88 2.86
C ALA A 13 12.49 7.40 2.62
N GLY A 14 11.75 7.79 1.58
CA GLY A 14 11.54 9.20 1.20
C GLY A 14 10.77 10.03 2.22
N ASP A 15 10.05 9.39 3.14
CA ASP A 15 9.36 10.02 4.26
C ASP A 15 10.22 10.21 5.51
N PHE A 16 11.44 9.67 5.53
CA PHE A 16 12.39 9.85 6.63
C PHE A 16 13.12 11.19 6.50
N VAL A 17 12.91 12.07 7.45
CA VAL A 17 13.48 13.42 7.46
C VAL A 17 14.59 13.52 8.50
N THR A 18 15.72 14.06 8.07
CA THR A 18 16.85 14.38 8.93
C THR A 18 17.07 15.87 8.98
N ARG A 19 17.33 16.42 10.15
CA ARG A 19 17.62 17.84 10.34
C ARG A 19 18.80 18.05 11.27
N THR A 20 19.71 18.94 10.90
CA THR A 20 20.82 19.35 11.75
C THR A 20 20.40 20.61 12.50
N LEU A 21 20.50 20.57 13.81
CA LEU A 21 20.27 21.70 14.71
C LEU A 21 21.61 22.17 15.27
N ARG A 22 21.80 23.47 15.32
CA ARG A 22 22.98 24.08 15.96
C ARG A 22 22.54 24.85 17.19
N CYS A 23 23.15 24.53 18.32
CA CYS A 23 22.84 25.13 19.59
C CYS A 23 24.16 25.43 20.34
N ASP A 24 24.46 26.70 20.60
CA ASP A 24 25.64 27.17 21.34
C ASP A 24 26.96 26.49 20.90
N GLY A 25 27.18 26.39 19.58
CA GLY A 25 28.36 25.74 18.99
C GLY A 25 28.31 24.23 18.90
N ASN A 26 27.33 23.58 19.50
CA ASN A 26 27.08 22.14 19.40
C ASN A 26 26.24 21.81 18.17
N THR A 27 26.47 20.63 17.61
CA THR A 27 25.69 20.08 16.48
C THR A 27 24.88 18.90 16.95
N LEU A 28 23.55 19.02 16.82
CA LEU A 28 22.59 17.95 17.14
C LEU A 28 21.92 17.46 15.85
N TYR A 29 21.47 16.22 15.85
CA TYR A 29 20.75 15.64 14.72
C TYR A 29 19.35 15.27 15.14
N ALA A 30 18.37 15.75 14.39
CA ALA A 30 16.97 15.43 14.61
C ALA A 30 16.45 14.53 13.48
N TYR A 31 15.66 13.52 13.85
CA TYR A 31 15.07 12.56 12.95
C TYR A 31 13.58 12.42 13.22
N TYR A 32 12.79 12.35 12.17
CA TYR A 32 11.36 12.06 12.27
C TYR A 32 10.82 11.51 10.95
N ILE A 33 9.66 10.86 11.00
CA ILE A 33 8.95 10.37 9.81
C ILE A 33 7.83 11.35 9.49
N ASP A 34 7.91 11.98 8.31
CA ASP A 34 6.90 12.88 7.81
C ASP A 34 5.57 12.15 7.59
N GLY A 35 4.46 12.76 8.01
CA GLY A 35 3.14 12.16 8.01
C GLY A 35 2.78 11.40 9.29
N LEU A 36 3.74 10.82 10.03
CA LEU A 36 3.49 10.27 11.37
C LEU A 36 3.61 11.35 12.47
N THR A 37 4.40 12.35 12.22
CA THR A 37 4.67 13.45 13.15
C THR A 37 4.05 14.77 12.69
N SER A 38 3.72 15.63 13.63
CA SER A 38 3.27 16.99 13.35
C SER A 38 4.47 17.92 13.19
N GLY A 39 4.76 18.36 11.98
CA GLY A 39 5.87 19.28 11.70
C GLY A 39 5.76 20.62 12.43
N GLY A 40 4.54 21.12 12.66
CA GLY A 40 4.28 22.31 13.47
C GLY A 40 4.67 22.09 14.92
N ASP A 41 4.23 20.97 15.51
CA ASP A 41 4.53 20.64 16.92
C ASP A 41 6.03 20.37 17.13
N ILE A 42 6.69 19.72 16.16
CA ILE A 42 8.15 19.54 16.20
C ILE A 42 8.85 20.89 16.24
N SER A 43 8.45 21.81 15.36
CA SER A 43 9.07 23.11 15.27
C SER A 43 8.87 23.94 16.53
N GLU A 44 7.65 23.98 17.06
CA GLU A 44 7.29 24.82 18.22
C GLU A 44 7.72 24.20 19.55
N TYR A 45 7.52 22.88 19.74
CA TYR A 45 7.73 22.26 21.04
C TYR A 45 9.05 21.49 21.18
N VAL A 46 9.78 21.26 20.09
CA VAL A 46 11.07 20.58 20.13
C VAL A 46 12.19 21.46 19.62
N PHE A 47 12.13 21.95 18.38
CA PHE A 47 13.25 22.66 17.77
C PHE A 47 13.46 24.07 18.37
N ARG A 48 12.38 24.82 18.55
CA ARG A 48 12.45 26.14 19.12
C ARG A 48 13.02 26.14 20.57
N PRO A 49 12.51 25.29 21.50
CA PRO A 49 13.10 25.21 22.83
C PRO A 49 14.55 24.75 22.82
N ILE A 50 14.94 23.83 21.94
CA ILE A 50 16.34 23.42 21.79
C ILE A 50 17.21 24.60 21.39
N SER A 51 16.78 25.44 20.44
CA SER A 51 17.56 26.56 19.96
C SER A 51 17.63 27.76 20.92
N GLU A 52 16.58 27.93 21.73
CA GLU A 52 16.46 29.09 22.64
C GLU A 52 16.96 28.78 24.06
N ASN A 53 16.76 27.57 24.56
CA ASN A 53 16.97 27.26 25.98
C ASN A 53 18.18 26.38 26.27
N LEU A 54 18.73 25.67 25.26
CA LEU A 54 19.90 24.86 25.49
C LEU A 54 21.17 25.65 25.30
N SER A 55 22.03 25.60 26.32
CA SER A 55 23.35 26.27 26.36
C SER A 55 24.35 25.37 27.09
N GLY A 56 25.63 25.63 26.94
CA GLY A 56 26.68 24.85 27.58
C GLY A 56 27.21 23.69 26.74
N ASN A 57 27.77 22.70 27.41
CA ASN A 57 28.29 21.52 26.74
C ASN A 57 27.17 20.52 26.36
N LEU A 58 27.49 19.47 25.55
CA LEU A 58 26.50 18.49 25.07
C LEU A 58 25.81 17.70 26.19
N GLU A 59 26.51 17.44 27.29
CA GLU A 59 25.96 16.72 28.44
C GLU A 59 24.96 17.59 29.22
N GLU A 60 25.31 18.87 29.44
CA GLU A 60 24.41 19.84 30.07
C GLU A 60 23.16 20.10 29.21
N ALA A 61 23.34 20.22 27.90
CA ALA A 61 22.23 20.39 26.96
C ALA A 61 21.32 19.17 26.93
N TYR A 62 21.88 17.95 26.99
CA TYR A 62 21.12 16.71 27.08
C TYR A 62 20.29 16.62 28.37
N ASP A 63 20.93 16.89 29.52
CA ASP A 63 20.26 16.89 30.82
C ASP A 63 19.15 17.94 30.90
N ALA A 64 19.40 19.15 30.42
CA ALA A 64 18.40 20.21 30.35
C ALA A 64 17.22 19.82 29.42
N ALA A 65 17.48 19.22 28.28
CA ALA A 65 16.43 18.74 27.35
C ALA A 65 15.59 17.63 27.98
N LEU A 66 16.19 16.72 28.75
CA LEU A 66 15.51 15.64 29.46
C LEU A 66 14.64 16.18 30.59
N HIS A 67 15.08 17.22 31.32
CA HIS A 67 14.45 17.72 32.55
C HIS A 67 13.61 19.00 32.38
N GLY A 68 13.16 19.29 31.14
CA GLY A 68 12.09 20.28 30.93
C GLY A 68 12.47 21.55 30.20
N ALA A 69 13.69 21.71 29.68
CA ALA A 69 14.01 22.80 28.78
C ALA A 69 13.26 22.72 27.45
N VAL A 70 12.84 21.50 27.07
CA VAL A 70 11.99 21.23 25.92
C VAL A 70 10.55 21.04 26.38
N TYR A 71 9.62 21.84 25.86
CA TYR A 71 8.21 21.92 26.32
C TYR A 71 7.34 20.77 25.79
N ASN A 72 7.87 19.56 25.70
CA ASN A 72 7.12 18.39 25.29
C ASN A 72 6.74 17.56 26.52
N SER A 73 5.50 17.09 26.56
CA SER A 73 4.96 16.36 27.73
C SER A 73 5.50 14.95 27.88
N ALA A 74 5.99 14.34 26.82
CA ALA A 74 6.47 12.96 26.81
C ALA A 74 7.87 12.89 26.19
N VAL A 75 8.87 12.78 27.06
CA VAL A 75 10.28 12.56 26.69
C VAL A 75 10.71 11.20 27.17
N SER A 76 11.46 10.47 26.37
CA SER A 76 12.08 9.21 26.77
C SER A 76 13.51 9.10 26.25
N VAL A 77 14.37 8.49 27.05
CA VAL A 77 15.75 8.19 26.67
C VAL A 77 15.75 6.98 25.75
N CYS A 78 16.58 6.99 24.72
CA CYS A 78 16.84 5.83 23.88
C CYS A 78 18.26 5.33 24.12
N GLU A 79 18.39 4.07 24.55
CA GLU A 79 19.67 3.47 24.91
C GLU A 79 20.41 2.91 23.69
N ASP A 80 19.66 2.41 22.70
CA ASP A 80 20.23 1.80 21.50
C ASP A 80 19.53 2.27 20.19
N VAL A 81 20.10 1.85 19.06
CA VAL A 81 19.59 2.20 17.72
C VAL A 81 18.25 1.56 17.45
N ASP A 82 18.00 0.35 17.94
CA ASP A 82 16.76 -0.37 17.69
C ASP A 82 15.59 0.29 18.42
N GLU A 83 15.84 0.82 19.62
CA GLU A 83 14.86 1.64 20.34
C GLU A 83 14.56 2.95 19.63
N VAL A 84 15.59 3.64 19.10
CA VAL A 84 15.41 4.83 18.26
C VAL A 84 14.53 4.53 17.06
N VAL A 85 14.81 3.44 16.36
CA VAL A 85 14.04 2.98 15.19
C VAL A 85 12.58 2.70 15.59
N LEU A 86 12.38 1.99 16.70
CA LEU A 86 11.04 1.69 17.20
C LEU A 86 10.25 2.97 17.53
N LYS A 87 10.88 3.95 18.16
CA LYS A 87 10.25 5.24 18.46
C LYS A 87 9.91 6.01 17.19
N LEU A 88 10.81 6.06 16.21
CA LEU A 88 10.58 6.74 14.92
C LEU A 88 9.36 6.19 14.19
N VAL A 89 9.25 4.86 14.05
CA VAL A 89 8.10 4.25 13.36
C VAL A 89 6.78 4.38 14.15
N ASN A 90 6.86 4.76 15.41
CA ASN A 90 5.71 5.09 16.26
C ASN A 90 5.38 6.60 16.32
N GLY A 91 6.03 7.44 15.49
CA GLY A 91 5.71 8.85 15.35
C GLY A 91 6.33 9.75 16.43
N PHE A 92 7.51 9.40 16.90
CA PHE A 92 8.34 10.26 17.77
C PHE A 92 9.34 11.05 16.92
N CYS A 93 9.70 12.22 17.39
CA CYS A 93 10.88 12.96 16.93
C CYS A 93 12.07 12.59 17.81
N ILE A 94 13.15 12.14 17.20
CA ILE A 94 14.38 11.79 17.92
C ILE A 94 15.37 12.93 17.78
N VAL A 95 16.00 13.30 18.86
CA VAL A 95 17.14 14.24 18.86
C VAL A 95 18.37 13.50 19.41
N LEU A 96 19.37 13.36 18.55
CA LEU A 96 20.65 12.73 18.88
C LEU A 96 21.65 13.80 19.35
N PHE A 97 22.21 13.58 20.53
CA PHE A 97 23.32 14.33 21.11
C PHE A 97 24.59 13.48 20.90
N PRO A 98 25.46 13.84 19.94
CA PRO A 98 26.61 13.01 19.59
C PRO A 98 27.52 12.74 20.78
N GLY A 99 27.78 11.44 21.05
CA GLY A 99 28.63 11.03 22.17
C GLY A 99 27.94 10.95 23.54
N VAL A 100 26.73 11.49 23.68
CA VAL A 100 25.95 11.49 24.94
C VAL A 100 24.79 10.52 24.89
N GLY A 101 23.85 10.71 23.96
CA GLY A 101 22.66 9.86 23.88
C GLY A 101 21.63 10.36 22.89
N ALA A 102 20.45 9.75 22.89
CA ALA A 102 19.32 10.19 22.08
C ALA A 102 18.05 10.33 22.94
N LEU A 103 17.29 11.38 22.66
CA LEU A 103 16.00 11.65 23.30
C LEU A 103 14.88 11.53 22.28
N ALA A 104 13.80 10.86 22.68
CA ALA A 104 12.58 10.72 21.90
C ALA A 104 11.47 11.61 22.45
N PHE A 105 10.92 12.48 21.60
CA PHE A 105 9.83 13.40 21.90
C PHE A 105 8.56 12.96 21.20
N GLU A 106 7.46 12.80 21.94
CA GLU A 106 6.19 12.37 21.36
C GLU A 106 5.51 13.57 20.66
N VAL A 107 5.53 13.55 19.32
CA VAL A 107 4.97 14.61 18.47
C VAL A 107 4.06 14.01 17.39
N LYS A 108 3.29 13.01 17.78
CA LYS A 108 2.36 12.31 16.88
C LYS A 108 1.37 13.28 16.27
N THR A 109 1.19 13.17 14.96
CA THR A 109 0.16 13.96 14.30
C THR A 109 -1.23 13.67 14.88
N GLY A 110 -1.94 14.73 15.22
CA GLY A 110 -3.32 14.65 15.71
C GLY A 110 -4.37 14.33 14.64
N VAL A 111 -3.95 14.12 13.39
CA VAL A 111 -4.86 13.74 12.29
C VAL A 111 -5.46 12.36 12.59
N LYS A 112 -6.45 12.38 13.48
CA LYS A 112 -7.20 11.17 13.89
C LYS A 112 -8.33 10.83 12.91
N ARG A 113 -8.68 11.74 11.99
CA ARG A 113 -9.78 11.53 11.03
C ARG A 113 -9.58 12.42 9.79
N GLY A 114 -9.12 11.84 8.71
CA GLY A 114 -9.16 12.34 7.35
C GLY A 114 -9.54 11.25 6.36
N PRO A 115 -9.27 9.93 6.67
CA PRO A 115 -9.67 8.88 5.75
C PRO A 115 -11.19 8.78 5.71
N SER A 116 -11.75 8.82 4.50
CA SER A 116 -13.14 8.47 4.23
C SER A 116 -13.37 6.97 4.49
N SER A 117 -14.62 6.57 4.61
CA SER A 117 -14.96 5.14 4.58
C SER A 117 -14.83 4.63 3.14
N PRO A 118 -14.40 3.36 2.92
CA PRO A 118 -14.39 2.77 1.60
C PRO A 118 -15.76 2.84 0.95
N GLU A 119 -15.81 3.24 -0.33
CA GLU A 119 -17.08 3.34 -1.07
C GLU A 119 -17.37 2.05 -1.84
N VAL A 120 -16.35 1.45 -2.45
CA VAL A 120 -16.46 0.25 -3.30
C VAL A 120 -16.13 -1.02 -2.53
N GLU A 121 -15.13 -0.99 -1.65
CA GLU A 121 -14.67 -2.15 -0.88
C GLU A 121 -15.22 -2.16 0.56
N ASN A 122 -16.53 -1.97 0.72
CA ASN A 122 -17.17 -1.98 2.03
C ASN A 122 -17.07 -3.35 2.72
N THR A 123 -16.75 -3.34 4.02
CA THR A 123 -16.71 -4.55 4.85
C THR A 123 -17.57 -4.37 6.10
N VAL A 124 -18.25 -5.44 6.52
CA VAL A 124 -19.05 -5.46 7.75
C VAL A 124 -18.12 -5.49 8.98
N LYS A 125 -17.04 -6.26 8.92
CA LYS A 125 -16.02 -6.36 9.97
C LYS A 125 -14.65 -5.98 9.41
N GLY A 126 -13.97 -5.02 10.02
CA GLY A 126 -12.61 -4.59 9.65
C GLY A 126 -12.41 -3.09 9.77
N PRO A 127 -11.18 -2.61 9.49
CA PRO A 127 -10.89 -1.19 9.42
C PRO A 127 -11.81 -0.49 8.40
N LYS A 128 -12.21 0.74 8.72
CA LYS A 128 -13.07 1.57 7.85
C LYS A 128 -12.32 2.76 7.27
N ASP A 129 -11.00 2.72 7.32
CA ASP A 129 -10.13 3.70 6.69
C ASP A 129 -9.94 3.40 5.21
N ALA A 130 -9.96 4.44 4.39
CA ALA A 130 -9.70 4.38 2.97
C ALA A 130 -8.61 5.38 2.57
N PHE A 131 -7.96 5.14 1.44
CA PHE A 131 -7.04 6.08 0.83
C PHE A 131 -7.79 7.34 0.37
N VAL A 132 -7.08 8.45 0.37
CA VAL A 132 -7.57 9.76 -0.05
C VAL A 132 -6.70 10.30 -1.20
N GLU A 133 -7.05 11.45 -1.75
CA GLU A 133 -6.32 12.05 -2.88
C GLU A 133 -4.90 12.49 -2.48
N THR A 134 -4.67 12.83 -1.22
CA THR A 134 -3.38 13.34 -0.75
C THR A 134 -2.40 12.21 -0.44
N ILE A 135 -1.36 12.09 -1.25
CA ILE A 135 -0.36 11.01 -1.13
C ILE A 135 0.30 10.94 0.25
N ARG A 136 0.55 12.08 0.91
CA ARG A 136 1.18 12.12 2.24
C ARG A 136 0.29 11.52 3.34
N VAL A 137 -1.01 11.70 3.23
CA VAL A 137 -1.97 11.05 4.13
C VAL A 137 -1.94 9.54 3.89
N ASN A 138 -1.90 9.11 2.63
CA ASN A 138 -1.87 7.70 2.26
C ASN A 138 -0.60 6.99 2.75
N THR A 139 0.58 7.61 2.59
CA THR A 139 1.84 7.06 3.12
C THR A 139 1.81 6.95 4.64
N SER A 140 1.22 7.94 5.33
CA SER A 140 1.05 7.89 6.79
C SER A 140 0.10 6.76 7.24
N LEU A 141 -0.97 6.48 6.49
CA LEU A 141 -1.86 5.35 6.76
C LEU A 141 -1.12 4.02 6.65
N ILE A 142 -0.31 3.84 5.60
CA ILE A 142 0.50 2.64 5.42
C ILE A 142 1.48 2.46 6.58
N ARG A 143 2.18 3.53 6.99
CA ARG A 143 3.10 3.50 8.14
C ARG A 143 2.41 3.14 9.46
N ARG A 144 1.14 3.55 9.64
CA ARG A 144 0.35 3.17 10.84
C ARG A 144 -0.01 1.70 10.86
N HIS A 145 -0.27 1.10 9.70
CA HIS A 145 -0.54 -0.33 9.57
C HIS A 145 0.74 -1.18 9.64
N LEU A 146 1.84 -0.70 9.02
CA LEU A 146 3.13 -1.38 8.97
C LEU A 146 4.20 -0.55 9.70
N ARG A 147 4.31 -0.78 11.03
CA ARG A 147 5.26 -0.08 11.91
C ARG A 147 6.61 -0.78 11.90
N THR A 148 7.25 -0.82 10.75
CA THR A 148 8.56 -1.44 10.57
C THR A 148 9.51 -0.50 9.81
N PRO A 149 10.80 -0.50 10.13
CA PRO A 149 11.81 0.21 9.35
C PRO A 149 11.99 -0.38 7.95
N ASP A 150 11.62 -1.66 7.77
CA ASP A 150 11.79 -2.37 6.49
C ASP A 150 10.78 -1.91 5.43
N LEU A 151 9.75 -1.17 5.81
CA LEU A 151 8.87 -0.53 4.84
C LEU A 151 9.61 0.60 4.13
N ARG A 152 9.84 0.45 2.84
CA ARG A 152 10.48 1.44 1.97
C ARG A 152 9.43 2.19 1.17
N LEU A 153 9.59 3.49 1.09
CA LEU A 153 8.70 4.40 0.35
C LEU A 153 9.57 5.28 -0.56
N TYR A 154 9.73 4.86 -1.82
CA TYR A 154 10.49 5.61 -2.81
C TYR A 154 9.60 6.61 -3.51
N GLU A 155 9.89 7.89 -3.37
CA GLU A 155 9.13 8.98 -3.95
C GLU A 155 9.76 9.45 -5.27
N THR A 156 8.92 9.62 -6.29
CA THR A 156 9.31 10.14 -7.61
C THR A 156 8.20 11.03 -8.17
N LYS A 157 8.50 11.75 -9.24
CA LYS A 157 7.54 12.61 -9.95
C LYS A 157 7.37 12.12 -11.37
N VAL A 158 6.13 12.00 -11.81
CA VAL A 158 5.76 11.54 -13.14
C VAL A 158 4.96 12.62 -13.88
N GLY A 159 5.21 12.74 -15.18
CA GLY A 159 4.57 13.75 -16.03
C GLY A 159 5.40 15.03 -16.20
N ARG A 160 5.53 15.49 -17.44
CA ARG A 160 6.31 16.68 -17.77
C ARG A 160 5.71 17.99 -17.25
N ARG A 161 4.39 18.07 -17.22
CA ARG A 161 3.64 19.27 -16.81
C ARG A 161 2.93 19.12 -15.48
N SER A 162 2.33 17.93 -15.23
CA SER A 162 1.62 17.69 -13.98
C SER A 162 2.56 17.54 -12.79
N LEU A 163 3.79 17.01 -13.01
CA LEU A 163 4.76 16.70 -11.94
C LEU A 163 4.09 15.95 -10.78
N THR A 164 3.23 14.99 -11.12
CA THR A 164 2.43 14.22 -10.16
C THR A 164 3.34 13.37 -9.29
N ASN A 165 3.23 13.51 -7.98
CA ASN A 165 4.00 12.69 -7.06
C ASN A 165 3.50 11.23 -7.13
N ALA A 166 4.44 10.31 -7.15
CA ALA A 166 4.17 8.87 -7.10
C ALA A 166 5.11 8.22 -6.07
N THR A 167 4.59 7.29 -5.30
CA THR A 167 5.36 6.57 -4.28
C THR A 167 5.30 5.09 -4.54
N VAL A 168 6.47 4.48 -4.71
CA VAL A 168 6.64 3.02 -4.77
C VAL A 168 6.87 2.51 -3.36
N ALA A 169 6.04 1.55 -2.92
CA ALA A 169 6.09 0.96 -1.60
C ALA A 169 6.46 -0.52 -1.67
N TRP A 170 7.35 -0.98 -0.80
CA TRP A 170 7.68 -2.40 -0.65
C TRP A 170 8.21 -2.68 0.76
N VAL A 171 8.27 -3.96 1.14
CA VAL A 171 8.88 -4.40 2.39
C VAL A 171 10.21 -5.05 2.07
N GLU A 172 11.30 -4.48 2.59
CA GLU A 172 12.64 -5.01 2.41
C GLU A 172 12.75 -6.42 3.02
N GLY A 173 13.48 -7.32 2.36
CA GLY A 173 13.59 -8.71 2.78
C GLY A 173 12.42 -9.64 2.45
N ILE A 174 11.24 -9.08 2.06
CA ILE A 174 10.06 -9.86 1.65
C ILE A 174 9.82 -9.71 0.14
N THR A 175 9.82 -8.47 -0.35
CA THR A 175 9.52 -8.18 -1.76
C THR A 175 10.70 -8.54 -2.67
N ASN A 176 10.41 -9.16 -3.81
CA ASN A 176 11.44 -9.45 -4.80
C ASN A 176 12.07 -8.16 -5.37
N PRO A 177 13.38 -7.93 -5.21
CA PRO A 177 14.04 -6.70 -5.67
C PRO A 177 13.90 -6.41 -7.17
N GLU A 178 13.75 -7.46 -7.99
CA GLU A 178 13.56 -7.29 -9.43
C GLU A 178 12.20 -6.66 -9.78
N LEU A 179 11.16 -6.92 -8.98
CA LEU A 179 9.86 -6.27 -9.13
C LEU A 179 9.96 -4.78 -8.80
N VAL A 180 10.67 -4.44 -7.71
CA VAL A 180 10.92 -3.05 -7.31
C VAL A 180 11.69 -2.29 -8.39
N LYS A 181 12.80 -2.85 -8.87
CA LYS A 181 13.60 -2.27 -9.96
C LYS A 181 12.79 -2.09 -11.25
N ARG A 182 11.91 -3.05 -11.56
CA ARG A 182 11.03 -2.96 -12.72
C ARG A 182 10.02 -1.83 -12.56
N MET A 183 9.40 -1.70 -11.40
CA MET A 183 8.44 -0.64 -11.10
C MET A 183 9.11 0.74 -11.20
N LYS A 184 10.25 0.94 -10.53
CA LYS A 184 11.03 2.19 -10.59
C LYS A 184 11.37 2.55 -12.04
N ARG A 185 11.97 1.62 -12.81
CA ARG A 185 12.31 1.84 -14.23
C ARG A 185 11.10 2.19 -15.08
N ARG A 186 9.95 1.56 -14.83
CA ARG A 186 8.73 1.89 -15.56
C ARG A 186 8.29 3.32 -15.30
N LEU A 187 8.26 3.75 -14.04
CA LEU A 187 7.91 5.13 -13.69
C LEU A 187 8.88 6.15 -14.32
N ASP A 188 10.19 5.87 -14.30
CA ASP A 188 11.22 6.74 -14.87
C ASP A 188 11.13 6.85 -16.40
N THR A 189 10.57 5.84 -17.08
CA THR A 189 10.40 5.83 -18.54
C THR A 189 9.09 6.42 -19.04
N ILE A 190 8.19 6.79 -18.13
CA ILE A 190 6.91 7.40 -18.49
C ILE A 190 7.14 8.83 -19.00
N ASP A 191 6.85 9.05 -20.28
CA ASP A 191 6.98 10.33 -20.94
C ASP A 191 5.62 10.83 -21.43
N ILE A 192 4.90 11.51 -20.54
CA ILE A 192 3.58 12.09 -20.76
C ILE A 192 3.48 13.47 -20.12
N ASP A 193 2.55 14.28 -20.58
CA ASP A 193 2.33 15.61 -20.01
C ASP A 193 1.66 15.54 -18.63
N GLY A 194 0.75 14.59 -18.42
CA GLY A 194 0.02 14.45 -17.15
C GLY A 194 -0.28 13.00 -16.78
N PHE A 195 -0.11 12.67 -15.50
CA PHE A 195 -0.33 11.35 -14.92
C PHE A 195 -1.48 11.46 -13.89
N LEU A 196 -2.72 11.53 -14.39
CA LEU A 196 -3.88 11.99 -13.62
C LEU A 196 -5.06 11.02 -13.59
N SER A 197 -4.99 9.90 -14.31
CA SER A 197 -6.11 8.95 -14.35
C SER A 197 -5.70 7.53 -13.98
N PRO A 198 -6.60 6.75 -13.36
CA PRO A 198 -6.35 5.33 -13.04
C PRO A 198 -5.95 4.50 -14.26
N SER A 199 -6.61 4.71 -15.41
CA SER A 199 -6.31 4.00 -16.65
C SER A 199 -4.90 4.31 -17.18
N ALA A 200 -4.43 5.57 -17.05
CA ALA A 200 -3.07 5.94 -17.41
C ALA A 200 -2.05 5.20 -16.54
N VAL A 201 -2.31 5.08 -15.23
CA VAL A 201 -1.44 4.30 -14.31
C VAL A 201 -1.31 2.87 -14.78
N GLU A 202 -2.44 2.19 -15.06
CA GLU A 202 -2.43 0.80 -15.51
C GLU A 202 -1.68 0.65 -16.83
N GLU A 203 -1.97 1.48 -17.81
CA GLU A 203 -1.38 1.40 -19.14
C GLU A 203 0.14 1.64 -19.14
N TYR A 204 0.59 2.71 -18.52
CA TYR A 204 2.01 3.09 -18.57
C TYR A 204 2.88 2.24 -17.64
N VAL A 205 2.39 1.87 -16.46
CA VAL A 205 3.14 1.04 -15.52
C VAL A 205 3.29 -0.39 -16.03
N THR A 206 2.22 -0.97 -16.61
CA THR A 206 2.30 -2.33 -17.16
C THR A 206 3.00 -2.36 -18.52
N GLY A 207 2.90 -1.26 -19.28
CA GLY A 207 3.44 -1.14 -20.64
C GLY A 207 2.66 -1.97 -21.67
N SER A 208 1.44 -2.40 -21.36
CA SER A 208 0.59 -3.17 -22.26
C SER A 208 -0.82 -2.59 -22.28
N ARG A 209 -1.29 -2.28 -23.50
CA ARG A 209 -2.66 -1.80 -23.75
C ARG A 209 -3.65 -2.93 -24.07
N ALA A 210 -3.15 -4.10 -24.43
CA ALA A 210 -3.94 -5.18 -24.98
C ALA A 210 -3.85 -6.44 -24.12
N THR A 211 -4.17 -6.32 -22.83
CA THR A 211 -4.28 -7.48 -21.94
C THR A 211 -5.73 -7.72 -21.60
N ALA A 212 -6.19 -8.97 -21.75
CA ALA A 212 -7.53 -9.41 -21.34
C ALA A 212 -7.67 -9.48 -19.81
N PHE A 213 -6.54 -9.54 -19.09
CA PHE A 213 -6.52 -9.64 -17.62
C PHE A 213 -5.81 -8.44 -17.03
N PRO A 214 -6.29 -7.89 -15.89
CA PRO A 214 -5.61 -6.80 -15.19
C PRO A 214 -4.25 -7.30 -14.66
N LEU A 215 -3.20 -6.53 -14.91
CA LEU A 215 -1.85 -6.81 -14.43
C LEU A 215 -1.54 -6.12 -13.11
N LEU A 216 -2.30 -5.09 -12.78
CA LEU A 216 -2.29 -4.40 -11.49
C LEU A 216 -3.61 -4.69 -10.77
N GLN A 217 -3.52 -4.83 -9.47
CA GLN A 217 -4.68 -4.83 -8.59
C GLN A 217 -4.75 -3.45 -7.94
N TYR A 218 -5.91 -2.84 -7.91
CA TYR A 218 -6.15 -1.61 -7.16
C TYR A 218 -6.99 -1.88 -5.91
N THR A 219 -6.83 -1.03 -4.92
CA THR A 219 -7.62 -1.05 -3.68
C THR A 219 -7.71 0.35 -3.09
N GLU A 220 -8.84 0.69 -2.50
CA GLU A 220 -9.01 1.90 -1.71
C GLU A 220 -8.68 1.68 -0.21
N ARG A 221 -8.36 0.43 0.17
CA ARG A 221 -8.17 0.03 1.57
C ARG A 221 -6.69 -0.10 1.94
N PRO A 222 -6.22 0.67 2.96
CA PRO A 222 -4.85 0.56 3.45
C PRO A 222 -4.49 -0.80 4.02
N ASP A 223 -5.42 -1.48 4.71
CA ASP A 223 -5.19 -2.81 5.28
C ASP A 223 -4.94 -3.87 4.20
N ARG A 224 -5.72 -3.85 3.10
CA ARG A 224 -5.54 -4.73 1.95
C ARG A 224 -4.24 -4.46 1.21
N PHE A 225 -3.89 -3.18 1.06
CA PHE A 225 -2.63 -2.77 0.46
C PHE A 225 -1.43 -3.26 1.28
N CYS A 226 -1.42 -3.02 2.58
CA CYS A 226 -0.35 -3.44 3.48
C CYS A 226 -0.18 -4.97 3.49
N GLN A 227 -1.29 -5.70 3.46
CA GLN A 227 -1.20 -7.15 3.33
C GLN A 227 -0.57 -7.59 2.01
N GLY A 228 -0.91 -6.92 0.90
CA GLY A 228 -0.27 -7.17 -0.39
C GLY A 228 1.25 -6.95 -0.37
N LEU A 229 1.72 -5.93 0.37
CA LEU A 229 3.16 -5.71 0.58
C LEU A 229 3.79 -6.84 1.39
N LEU A 230 3.14 -7.31 2.46
CA LEU A 230 3.61 -8.46 3.26
C LEU A 230 3.59 -9.77 2.48
N ASP A 231 2.74 -9.90 1.46
CA ASP A 231 2.73 -11.03 0.53
C ASP A 231 3.83 -10.93 -0.56
N GLY A 232 4.75 -9.96 -0.45
CA GLY A 232 5.91 -9.78 -1.32
C GLY A 232 5.64 -9.00 -2.61
N ARG A 233 4.55 -8.26 -2.69
CA ARG A 233 4.21 -7.42 -3.84
C ARG A 233 4.82 -6.04 -3.73
N VAL A 234 4.84 -5.34 -4.86
CA VAL A 234 5.19 -3.92 -4.94
C VAL A 234 3.93 -3.09 -5.00
N GLY A 235 3.86 -2.07 -4.17
CA GLY A 235 2.78 -1.09 -4.15
C GLY A 235 3.12 0.18 -4.91
N LEU A 236 2.11 0.86 -5.43
CA LEU A 236 2.23 2.17 -6.06
C LEU A 236 1.07 3.06 -5.60
N LEU A 237 1.41 4.23 -5.12
CA LEU A 237 0.49 5.32 -4.79
C LEU A 237 0.72 6.46 -5.78
N VAL A 238 -0.33 7.14 -6.18
CA VAL A 238 -0.27 8.30 -7.07
C VAL A 238 -1.07 9.43 -6.45
N ASP A 239 -0.47 10.61 -6.39
CA ASP A 239 -1.10 11.81 -5.84
C ASP A 239 -2.33 12.20 -6.66
N GLY A 240 -3.39 12.60 -5.99
CA GLY A 240 -4.68 12.92 -6.62
C GLY A 240 -5.59 11.71 -6.88
N LEU A 241 -5.14 10.47 -6.57
CA LEU A 241 -5.95 9.27 -6.71
C LEU A 241 -6.20 8.62 -5.34
N PRO A 242 -7.49 8.40 -4.94
CA PRO A 242 -7.84 7.72 -3.69
C PRO A 242 -7.72 6.19 -3.81
N LEU A 243 -6.75 5.71 -4.58
CA LEU A 243 -6.50 4.32 -4.89
C LEU A 243 -5.02 4.01 -4.79
N ALA A 244 -4.71 2.80 -4.34
CA ALA A 244 -3.37 2.25 -4.37
C ALA A 244 -3.32 1.00 -5.25
N TYR A 245 -2.20 0.80 -5.94
CA TYR A 245 -2.00 -0.30 -6.86
C TYR A 245 -1.01 -1.30 -6.31
N LEU A 246 -1.24 -2.59 -6.55
CA LEU A 246 -0.36 -3.69 -6.17
C LEU A 246 0.03 -4.50 -7.41
N ALA A 247 1.30 -4.79 -7.55
CA ALA A 247 1.86 -5.59 -8.64
C ALA A 247 2.69 -6.77 -8.08
N PRO A 248 2.64 -7.94 -8.75
CA PRO A 248 1.74 -8.31 -9.83
C PRO A 248 0.32 -8.65 -9.34
N ALA A 249 -0.68 -8.46 -10.19
CA ALA A 249 -2.00 -9.05 -9.95
C ALA A 249 -1.96 -10.56 -10.18
N THR A 250 -2.63 -11.34 -9.33
CA THR A 250 -2.77 -12.78 -9.50
C THR A 250 -4.23 -13.17 -9.50
N LEU A 251 -4.57 -14.27 -10.18
CA LEU A 251 -5.94 -14.76 -10.24
C LEU A 251 -6.54 -15.01 -8.84
N GLY A 252 -5.72 -15.50 -7.90
CA GLY A 252 -6.14 -15.71 -6.52
C GLY A 252 -6.66 -14.44 -5.86
N TYR A 253 -5.98 -13.32 -6.07
CA TYR A 253 -6.39 -12.03 -5.52
C TYR A 253 -7.60 -11.41 -6.21
N LEU A 254 -7.79 -11.66 -7.50
CA LEU A 254 -8.99 -11.21 -8.23
C LEU A 254 -10.25 -11.93 -7.73
N LEU A 255 -10.09 -13.17 -7.23
CA LEU A 255 -11.17 -13.98 -6.67
C LEU A 255 -11.32 -13.81 -5.14
N GLU A 256 -10.45 -13.05 -4.47
CA GLU A 256 -10.51 -12.79 -3.05
C GLU A 256 -11.33 -11.54 -2.74
N SER A 257 -12.31 -11.67 -1.83
CA SER A 257 -13.07 -10.53 -1.31
C SER A 257 -12.42 -10.00 -0.04
N PRO A 258 -12.45 -8.66 0.21
CA PRO A 258 -12.02 -8.09 1.49
C PRO A 258 -12.70 -8.71 2.71
N GLU A 259 -13.96 -9.12 2.57
CA GLU A 259 -14.73 -9.76 3.65
C GLU A 259 -14.21 -11.15 4.04
N ASP A 260 -13.54 -11.87 3.12
CA ASP A 260 -13.04 -13.23 3.39
C ASP A 260 -12.06 -13.25 4.57
N ARG A 261 -11.33 -12.15 4.77
CA ARG A 261 -10.36 -11.98 5.88
C ARG A 261 -11.01 -11.62 7.21
N GLY A 262 -12.22 -11.08 7.19
CA GLY A 262 -13.01 -10.78 8.40
C GLY A 262 -13.81 -11.96 8.94
N ARG A 263 -13.78 -13.12 8.26
CA ARG A 263 -14.54 -14.33 8.60
C ARG A 263 -13.66 -15.41 9.22
N ASP A 264 -14.30 -16.38 9.86
CA ASP A 264 -13.61 -17.56 10.37
C ASP A 264 -12.93 -18.33 9.24
N TYR A 265 -11.75 -18.91 9.53
CA TYR A 265 -10.91 -19.61 8.55
C TYR A 265 -11.67 -20.68 7.76
N VAL A 266 -12.50 -21.50 8.42
CA VAL A 266 -13.27 -22.57 7.78
C VAL A 266 -14.28 -22.00 6.79
N LEU A 267 -15.05 -21.00 7.22
CA LEU A 267 -16.07 -20.35 6.38
C LEU A 267 -15.44 -19.63 5.16
N ALA A 268 -14.36 -18.88 5.40
CA ALA A 268 -13.61 -18.20 4.34
C ALA A 268 -13.04 -19.21 3.32
N SER A 269 -12.50 -20.33 3.79
CA SER A 269 -11.98 -21.39 2.92
C SER A 269 -13.08 -22.05 2.09
N CYS A 270 -14.23 -22.36 2.69
CA CYS A 270 -15.37 -22.92 1.98
C CYS A 270 -15.88 -21.96 0.88
N ILE A 271 -16.04 -20.67 1.19
CA ILE A 271 -16.49 -19.66 0.23
C ILE A 271 -15.46 -19.52 -0.92
N ARG A 272 -14.17 -19.56 -0.61
CA ARG A 272 -13.11 -19.51 -1.62
C ARG A 272 -13.16 -20.72 -2.55
N ILE A 273 -13.30 -21.93 -2.01
CA ILE A 273 -13.45 -23.17 -2.80
C ILE A 273 -14.70 -23.10 -3.69
N LEU A 274 -15.84 -22.64 -3.15
CA LEU A 274 -17.06 -22.47 -3.94
C LEU A 274 -16.88 -21.46 -5.08
N ARG A 275 -16.16 -20.37 -4.85
CA ARG A 275 -15.87 -19.34 -5.87
C ARG A 275 -15.00 -19.90 -7.00
N TYR A 276 -13.94 -20.66 -6.68
CA TYR A 276 -13.14 -21.37 -7.67
C TYR A 276 -13.95 -22.44 -8.42
N GLY A 277 -14.79 -23.19 -7.70
CA GLY A 277 -15.70 -24.18 -8.28
C GLY A 277 -16.71 -23.54 -9.23
N ALA A 278 -17.28 -22.40 -8.85
CA ALA A 278 -18.21 -21.66 -9.70
C ALA A 278 -17.52 -21.13 -10.98
N LEU A 279 -16.31 -20.58 -10.86
CA LEU A 279 -15.52 -20.16 -12.02
C LEU A 279 -15.23 -21.33 -12.97
N LEU A 280 -14.77 -22.47 -12.43
CA LEU A 280 -14.48 -23.65 -13.23
C LEU A 280 -15.75 -24.21 -13.91
N THR A 281 -16.84 -24.26 -13.16
CA THR A 281 -18.13 -24.71 -13.70
C THR A 281 -18.61 -23.76 -14.80
N GLY A 282 -18.55 -22.44 -14.58
CA GLY A 282 -18.93 -21.44 -15.58
C GLY A 282 -18.10 -21.54 -16.87
N LEU A 283 -16.82 -21.89 -16.76
CA LEU A 283 -15.94 -22.08 -17.91
C LEU A 283 -16.21 -23.39 -18.65
N LEU A 284 -16.48 -24.48 -17.93
CA LEU A 284 -16.67 -25.83 -18.52
C LEU A 284 -18.09 -26.07 -18.97
N LEU A 285 -19.10 -25.48 -18.33
CA LEU A 285 -20.51 -25.77 -18.59
C LEU A 285 -20.93 -25.58 -20.06
N PRO A 286 -20.54 -24.52 -20.78
CA PRO A 286 -20.83 -24.34 -22.18
C PRO A 286 -20.20 -25.45 -23.05
N ALA A 287 -18.97 -25.83 -22.77
CA ALA A 287 -18.27 -26.91 -23.48
C ALA A 287 -18.93 -28.28 -23.23
N ILE A 288 -19.32 -28.56 -21.99
CA ILE A 288 -20.04 -29.76 -21.59
C ILE A 288 -21.40 -29.82 -22.31
N TYR A 289 -22.13 -28.70 -22.34
CA TYR A 289 -23.41 -28.63 -23.07
C TYR A 289 -23.26 -28.97 -24.55
N ILE A 290 -22.25 -28.36 -25.23
CA ILE A 290 -21.99 -28.67 -26.65
C ILE A 290 -21.62 -30.15 -26.81
N ALA A 291 -20.79 -30.71 -25.93
CA ALA A 291 -20.34 -32.09 -25.99
C ALA A 291 -21.54 -33.08 -25.90
N PHE A 292 -22.44 -32.85 -24.94
CA PHE A 292 -23.62 -33.70 -24.77
C PHE A 292 -24.62 -33.53 -25.91
N VAL A 293 -24.98 -32.31 -26.25
CA VAL A 293 -26.04 -32.08 -27.27
C VAL A 293 -25.58 -32.43 -28.68
N SER A 294 -24.29 -32.27 -29.01
CA SER A 294 -23.81 -32.51 -30.37
C SER A 294 -23.17 -33.87 -30.58
N PHE A 295 -22.54 -34.48 -29.56
CA PHE A 295 -21.73 -35.66 -29.74
C PHE A 295 -22.15 -36.85 -28.87
N HIS A 296 -22.76 -36.63 -27.71
CA HIS A 296 -23.10 -37.68 -26.75
C HIS A 296 -24.57 -37.63 -26.33
N GLN A 297 -25.48 -37.64 -27.31
CA GLN A 297 -26.93 -37.52 -27.08
C GLN A 297 -27.50 -38.69 -26.27
N ASP A 298 -26.89 -39.86 -26.35
CA ASP A 298 -27.30 -41.08 -25.63
C ASP A 298 -27.22 -40.94 -24.10
N TRP A 299 -26.44 -39.97 -23.60
CA TRP A 299 -26.30 -39.68 -22.16
C TRP A 299 -27.39 -38.76 -21.63
N ILE A 300 -28.16 -38.13 -22.53
CA ILE A 300 -29.24 -37.20 -22.14
C ILE A 300 -30.56 -38.00 -22.02
N PRO A 301 -31.33 -37.81 -20.92
CA PRO A 301 -32.67 -38.43 -20.83
C PRO A 301 -33.52 -38.03 -22.03
N GLN A 302 -34.21 -39.04 -22.60
CA GLN A 302 -34.91 -38.93 -23.90
C GLN A 302 -35.96 -37.80 -23.92
N GLN A 303 -36.62 -37.54 -22.79
CA GLN A 303 -37.59 -36.47 -22.67
C GLN A 303 -36.93 -35.08 -22.81
N LEU A 304 -35.75 -34.88 -22.19
CA LEU A 304 -34.99 -33.63 -22.26
C LEU A 304 -34.40 -33.44 -23.67
N LEU A 305 -33.86 -34.53 -24.27
CA LEU A 305 -33.30 -34.49 -25.62
C LEU A 305 -34.36 -34.06 -26.64
N ASN A 306 -35.59 -34.62 -26.58
CA ASN A 306 -36.67 -34.22 -27.47
C ASN A 306 -37.04 -32.74 -27.35
N ILE A 307 -37.06 -32.18 -26.13
CA ILE A 307 -37.31 -30.77 -25.93
C ILE A 307 -36.20 -29.90 -26.54
N ILE A 308 -34.94 -30.28 -26.34
CA ILE A 308 -33.79 -29.57 -26.90
C ILE A 308 -33.83 -29.60 -28.44
N LEU A 309 -34.10 -30.75 -29.05
CA LEU A 309 -34.17 -30.90 -30.50
C LEU A 309 -35.31 -30.11 -31.11
N LEU A 310 -36.51 -30.15 -30.54
CA LEU A 310 -37.66 -29.34 -30.99
C LEU A 310 -37.37 -27.84 -30.96
N ASN A 311 -36.75 -27.35 -29.91
CA ASN A 311 -36.40 -25.94 -29.83
C ASN A 311 -35.28 -25.57 -30.83
N LYS A 312 -34.40 -26.52 -31.16
CA LYS A 312 -33.29 -26.30 -32.07
C LYS A 312 -33.70 -26.25 -33.53
N GLU A 313 -34.80 -26.91 -33.95
CA GLU A 313 -35.32 -26.79 -35.30
C GLU A 313 -35.69 -25.39 -35.71
N MET A 314 -35.94 -24.50 -34.73
CA MET A 314 -36.25 -23.07 -34.94
C MET A 314 -35.03 -22.18 -35.09
N VAL A 315 -33.82 -22.68 -34.81
CA VAL A 315 -32.58 -21.90 -34.80
C VAL A 315 -31.68 -22.29 -35.97
N PRO A 316 -31.31 -21.34 -36.86
CA PRO A 316 -30.55 -21.65 -38.09
C PRO A 316 -29.05 -21.93 -37.86
N PHE A 317 -28.56 -21.85 -36.60
CA PHE A 317 -27.16 -22.02 -36.27
C PHE A 317 -26.86 -23.39 -35.63
N SER A 318 -25.60 -23.84 -35.77
CA SER A 318 -25.15 -25.02 -35.04
C SER A 318 -25.08 -24.71 -33.53
N THR A 319 -25.24 -25.73 -32.66
CA THR A 319 -25.19 -25.58 -31.20
C THR A 319 -23.90 -24.85 -30.74
N ALA A 320 -22.77 -25.18 -31.38
CA ALA A 320 -21.50 -24.52 -31.06
C ALA A 320 -21.50 -23.04 -31.44
N ALA A 321 -22.07 -22.70 -32.63
CA ALA A 321 -22.14 -21.30 -33.07
C ALA A 321 -23.10 -20.47 -32.19
N GLU A 322 -24.21 -21.06 -31.77
CA GLU A 322 -25.18 -20.43 -30.87
C GLU A 322 -24.57 -20.13 -29.49
N VAL A 323 -23.95 -21.14 -28.88
CA VAL A 323 -23.30 -20.97 -27.56
C VAL A 323 -22.16 -19.98 -27.65
N LEU A 324 -21.31 -20.02 -28.68
CA LEU A 324 -20.24 -19.03 -28.88
C LEU A 324 -20.80 -17.63 -29.10
N GLY A 325 -21.87 -17.50 -29.87
CA GLY A 325 -22.54 -16.21 -30.07
C GLY A 325 -23.07 -15.61 -28.77
N LEU A 326 -23.70 -16.44 -27.92
CA LEU A 326 -24.20 -16.02 -26.61
C LEU A 326 -23.09 -15.71 -25.60
N LEU A 327 -21.91 -16.32 -25.74
CA LEU A 327 -20.76 -16.02 -24.86
C LEU A 327 -20.06 -14.70 -25.25
N ILE A 328 -20.21 -14.23 -26.48
CA ILE A 328 -19.59 -13.01 -27.00
C ILE A 328 -20.53 -11.78 -26.83
N ALA A 329 -21.85 -12.02 -26.83
CA ALA A 329 -22.86 -10.98 -26.68
C ALA A 329 -23.01 -10.47 -25.25
#